data_b3d506749b2378b6ea9974c023c008c0
#
_entry.id   b3d506749b2378b6ea9974c023c008c0
#
_cell.length_a   1.000
_cell.length_b   1.000
_cell.length_c   1.000
_cell.angle_alpha   90.00
_cell.angle_beta   90.00
_cell.angle_gamma   90.00
#
_symmetry.space_group_name_H-M   'P 1'
#
loop_
_entity.id
_entity.type
_entity.pdbx_description
1 polymer ?
#
loop_
_entity_poly.entity_id
_entity_poly.type
_entity_poly.pdbx_seq_one_letter_code
_entity_poly.pdbx_strand_id
1 'polypeptide(L)'
;ELAAFEGKDEALVFSTGFSVNAGVLSVVVGRGDYVICDDRDHASIVDGRRLSFATQLRYKHNDMEDLERVLQRLPQEAVKLIVVDGVFSMEGDLANLPAIVELKHKYNCSIMVDEAHGLGVFGRQGRGVCDYFGLTDEVDLIMGTFSKSLASIGGFIAGDKDTINYLRHTCRTYIFSASNAPAATAAALEALHILEQEPERLEQLWKVTNYALKRFREEGFEIGDTESPIIPLYVRDIEKTFVVTKLAYEAGVFINPVIPPACAPQDTLVRFALMATHTEEQVERGVQALTKIFKAQGIIK
;
A
#
# COMPACT_ATOMS: atom_id res chain seq x y z
N GLU A 1 -9.73 16.18 10.70
CA GLU A 1 -10.00 16.17 9.25
C GLU A 1 -9.72 14.79 8.64
N LEU A 2 -8.56 14.15 8.89
CA LEU A 2 -8.26 12.80 8.40
C LEU A 2 -9.35 11.78 8.77
N ALA A 3 -9.85 11.77 10.02
CA ALA A 3 -10.93 10.88 10.43
C ALA A 3 -12.18 11.08 9.57
N ALA A 4 -12.59 12.33 9.35
CA ALA A 4 -13.73 12.66 8.51
C ALA A 4 -13.51 12.25 7.05
N PHE A 5 -12.29 12.45 6.53
CA PHE A 5 -11.92 12.03 5.18
C PHE A 5 -12.01 10.52 5.01
N GLU A 6 -11.50 9.76 5.98
CA GLU A 6 -11.52 8.29 5.97
C GLU A 6 -12.87 7.69 6.40
N GLY A 7 -13.86 8.52 6.80
CA GLY A 7 -15.16 8.05 7.29
C GLY A 7 -15.08 7.30 8.62
N LYS A 8 -14.16 7.70 9.51
CA LYS A 8 -13.95 7.13 10.83
C LYS A 8 -14.22 8.15 11.94
N ASP A 9 -14.35 7.68 13.19
CA ASP A 9 -14.67 8.56 14.33
C ASP A 9 -13.49 9.45 14.71
N GLU A 10 -12.31 8.87 14.82
CA GLU A 10 -11.08 9.57 15.23
C GLU A 10 -9.87 9.11 14.41
N ALA A 11 -8.81 9.94 14.41
CA ALA A 11 -7.51 9.59 13.85
C ALA A 11 -6.39 10.03 14.80
N LEU A 12 -5.25 9.34 14.71
CA LEU A 12 -4.03 9.61 15.46
C LEU A 12 -2.85 9.75 14.50
N VAL A 13 -2.12 10.86 14.56
CA VAL A 13 -1.02 11.20 13.65
C VAL A 13 0.32 10.79 14.27
N PHE A 14 1.18 10.17 13.46
CA PHE A 14 2.51 9.69 13.81
C PHE A 14 3.59 10.38 12.97
N SER A 15 4.84 10.31 13.45
CA SER A 15 5.98 10.91 12.75
C SER A 15 6.32 10.26 11.41
N THR A 16 5.98 8.99 11.19
CA THR A 16 6.16 8.28 9.92
C THR A 16 5.09 7.19 9.74
N GLY A 17 4.80 6.79 8.49
CA GLY A 17 3.95 5.63 8.22
C GLY A 17 4.50 4.33 8.81
N PHE A 18 5.82 4.14 8.78
CA PHE A 18 6.46 2.97 9.42
C PHE A 18 6.14 2.90 10.93
N SER A 19 6.21 4.04 11.63
CA SER A 19 5.89 4.12 13.06
C SER A 19 4.44 3.81 13.38
N VAL A 20 3.51 4.06 12.45
CA VAL A 20 2.09 3.69 12.60
C VAL A 20 1.97 2.18 12.70
N ASN A 21 2.38 1.43 11.68
CA ASN A 21 2.26 -0.03 11.66
C ASN A 21 3.03 -0.68 12.82
N ALA A 22 4.28 -0.26 13.04
CA ALA A 22 5.11 -0.78 14.12
C ALA A 22 4.47 -0.57 15.50
N GLY A 23 3.89 0.60 15.73
CA GLY A 23 3.27 0.93 17.01
C GLY A 23 1.90 0.30 17.21
N VAL A 24 1.01 0.45 16.24
CA VAL A 24 -0.37 -0.05 16.31
C VAL A 24 -0.38 -1.56 16.52
N LEU A 25 0.31 -2.31 15.65
CA LEU A 25 0.33 -3.78 15.72
C LEU A 25 0.97 -4.30 17.01
N SER A 26 1.90 -3.55 17.61
CA SER A 26 2.54 -3.95 18.88
C SER A 26 1.60 -3.89 20.08
N VAL A 27 0.44 -3.21 19.99
CA VAL A 27 -0.45 -2.97 21.14
C VAL A 27 -1.90 -3.39 20.92
N VAL A 28 -2.42 -3.48 19.69
CA VAL A 28 -3.82 -3.86 19.44
C VAL A 28 -4.05 -5.37 19.55
N VAL A 29 -3.01 -6.18 19.44
CA VAL A 29 -3.04 -7.63 19.61
C VAL A 29 -1.90 -8.06 20.54
N GLY A 30 -2.17 -9.02 21.42
CA GLY A 30 -1.26 -9.42 22.47
C GLY A 30 -1.19 -10.95 22.68
N ARG A 31 -0.81 -11.36 23.89
CA ARG A 31 -0.71 -12.79 24.23
C ARG A 31 -2.07 -13.47 24.17
N GLY A 32 -2.16 -14.53 23.42
CA GLY A 32 -3.40 -15.29 23.19
C GLY A 32 -4.18 -14.86 21.97
N ASP A 33 -3.82 -13.71 21.36
CA ASP A 33 -4.41 -13.20 20.13
C ASP A 33 -3.62 -13.64 18.90
N TYR A 34 -4.18 -13.38 17.73
CA TYR A 34 -3.60 -13.72 16.43
C TYR A 34 -3.52 -12.50 15.52
N VAL A 35 -2.39 -12.33 14.86
CA VAL A 35 -2.22 -11.38 13.74
C VAL A 35 -1.94 -12.16 12.47
N ILE A 36 -2.78 -11.96 11.45
CA ILE A 36 -2.78 -12.71 10.19
C ILE A 36 -2.49 -11.73 9.06
N CYS A 37 -1.40 -11.93 8.32
CA CYS A 37 -0.90 -11.00 7.31
C CYS A 37 -0.75 -11.70 5.96
N ASP A 38 -0.93 -10.93 4.88
CA ASP A 38 -0.49 -11.35 3.55
C ASP A 38 1.04 -11.56 3.54
N ASP A 39 1.54 -12.49 2.75
CA ASP A 39 2.98 -12.76 2.71
C ASP A 39 3.79 -11.69 1.95
N ARG A 40 3.12 -10.78 1.23
CA ARG A 40 3.69 -9.63 0.53
C ARG A 40 3.43 -8.27 1.19
N ASP A 41 2.83 -8.27 2.38
CA ASP A 41 2.64 -7.04 3.14
C ASP A 41 3.94 -6.27 3.37
N HIS A 42 3.81 -4.95 3.44
CA HIS A 42 4.93 -4.03 3.60
C HIS A 42 5.79 -4.36 4.83
N ALA A 43 7.10 -4.08 4.74
CA ALA A 43 8.07 -4.34 5.80
C ALA A 43 7.68 -3.78 7.17
N SER A 44 6.97 -2.64 7.23
CA SER A 44 6.49 -2.05 8.49
C SER A 44 5.41 -2.90 9.17
N ILE A 45 4.57 -3.60 8.41
CA ILE A 45 3.60 -4.57 8.93
C ILE A 45 4.34 -5.80 9.45
N VAL A 46 5.33 -6.29 8.67
CA VAL A 46 6.17 -7.41 9.08
C VAL A 46 6.89 -7.12 10.39
N ASP A 47 7.48 -5.95 10.56
CA ASP A 47 8.20 -5.57 11.78
C ASP A 47 7.21 -5.22 12.91
N GLY A 48 6.09 -4.58 12.61
CA GLY A 48 5.05 -4.29 13.58
C GLY A 48 4.50 -5.54 14.26
N ARG A 49 4.17 -6.58 13.48
CA ARG A 49 3.72 -7.87 14.05
C ARG A 49 4.80 -8.56 14.87
N ARG A 50 6.10 -8.41 14.52
CA ARG A 50 7.22 -8.96 15.30
C ARG A 50 7.37 -8.28 16.67
N LEU A 51 6.95 -7.03 16.81
CA LEU A 51 6.92 -6.31 18.08
C LEU A 51 5.73 -6.69 18.96
N SER A 52 4.71 -7.32 18.39
CA SER A 52 3.56 -7.84 19.13
C SER A 52 3.90 -9.14 19.86
N PHE A 53 3.19 -9.41 20.95
CA PHE A 53 3.20 -10.72 21.63
C PHE A 53 2.14 -11.69 21.08
N ALA A 54 1.39 -11.31 20.07
CA ALA A 54 0.40 -12.17 19.41
C ALA A 54 1.06 -13.30 18.62
N THR A 55 0.31 -14.36 18.37
CA THR A 55 0.71 -15.41 17.43
C THR A 55 0.65 -14.87 16.02
N GLN A 56 1.80 -14.90 15.32
CA GLN A 56 1.93 -14.37 13.97
C GLN A 56 1.68 -15.45 12.92
N LEU A 57 0.73 -15.21 12.03
CA LEU A 57 0.39 -16.12 10.95
C LEU A 57 0.48 -15.38 9.60
N ARG A 58 0.70 -16.13 8.54
CA ARG A 58 0.71 -15.59 7.17
C ARG A 58 -0.14 -16.46 6.27
N TYR A 59 -0.71 -15.87 5.27
CA TYR A 59 -1.33 -16.54 4.14
C TYR A 59 -0.65 -16.10 2.83
N LYS A 60 -0.77 -16.93 1.81
CA LYS A 60 -0.20 -16.66 0.49
C LYS A 60 -0.89 -15.44 -0.12
N HIS A 61 -0.09 -14.65 -0.81
CA HIS A 61 -0.53 -13.41 -1.43
C HIS A 61 -1.86 -13.55 -2.18
N ASN A 62 -2.85 -12.76 -1.76
CA ASN A 62 -4.21 -12.71 -2.30
C ASN A 62 -4.93 -14.08 -2.42
N ASP A 63 -4.45 -15.12 -1.71
CA ASP A 63 -5.04 -16.47 -1.70
C ASP A 63 -6.08 -16.59 -0.58
N MET A 64 -7.34 -16.35 -0.90
CA MET A 64 -8.44 -16.38 0.06
C MET A 64 -8.73 -17.79 0.58
N GLU A 65 -8.43 -18.85 -0.18
CA GLU A 65 -8.54 -20.22 0.28
C GLU A 65 -7.47 -20.53 1.34
N ASP A 66 -6.27 -19.97 1.17
CA ASP A 66 -5.19 -20.11 2.15
C ASP A 66 -5.50 -19.31 3.42
N LEU A 67 -6.00 -18.08 3.28
CA LEU A 67 -6.48 -17.28 4.41
C LEU A 67 -7.56 -18.03 5.19
N GLU A 68 -8.54 -18.58 4.51
CA GLU A 68 -9.60 -19.34 5.16
C GLU A 68 -9.05 -20.58 5.88
N ARG A 69 -8.11 -21.33 5.28
CA ARG A 69 -7.44 -22.47 5.92
C ARG A 69 -6.68 -22.07 7.19
N VAL A 70 -6.09 -20.88 7.22
CA VAL A 70 -5.44 -20.34 8.41
C VAL A 70 -6.49 -20.06 9.48
N LEU A 71 -7.57 -19.34 9.15
CA LEU A 71 -8.63 -18.94 10.07
C LEU A 71 -9.37 -20.14 10.70
N GLN A 72 -9.63 -21.20 9.91
CA GLN A 72 -10.30 -22.44 10.37
C GLN A 72 -9.59 -23.13 11.53
N ARG A 73 -8.29 -22.93 11.70
CA ARG A 73 -7.46 -23.56 12.74
C ARG A 73 -7.43 -22.79 14.05
N LEU A 74 -8.02 -21.56 14.05
CA LEU A 74 -7.94 -20.67 15.20
C LEU A 74 -9.18 -20.81 16.09
N PRO A 75 -9.01 -20.64 17.42
CA PRO A 75 -10.15 -20.61 18.34
C PRO A 75 -11.13 -19.50 17.96
N GLN A 76 -12.43 -19.79 18.01
CA GLN A 76 -13.45 -18.84 17.59
C GLN A 76 -13.47 -17.62 18.49
N GLU A 77 -13.27 -17.80 19.79
CA GLU A 77 -13.30 -16.75 20.82
C GLU A 77 -12.01 -15.90 20.89
N ALA A 78 -10.94 -16.31 20.19
CA ALA A 78 -9.71 -15.55 20.19
C ALA A 78 -9.85 -14.28 19.35
N VAL A 79 -9.17 -13.21 19.77
CA VAL A 79 -9.02 -12.00 18.96
C VAL A 79 -8.15 -12.32 17.74
N LYS A 80 -8.62 -11.99 16.57
CA LYS A 80 -7.96 -12.22 15.27
C LYS A 80 -7.95 -10.92 14.50
N LEU A 81 -6.75 -10.40 14.20
CA LEU A 81 -6.58 -9.23 13.37
C LEU A 81 -6.00 -9.63 12.02
N ILE A 82 -6.74 -9.43 10.95
CA ILE A 82 -6.25 -9.52 9.58
C ILE A 82 -5.66 -8.17 9.22
N VAL A 83 -4.41 -8.16 8.74
CA VAL A 83 -3.72 -6.94 8.29
C VAL A 83 -3.32 -7.14 6.85
N VAL A 84 -3.56 -6.14 6.01
CA VAL A 84 -3.28 -6.20 4.58
C VAL A 84 -2.97 -4.82 4.00
N ASP A 85 -2.01 -4.75 3.07
CA ASP A 85 -1.85 -3.58 2.22
C ASP A 85 -3.07 -3.45 1.30
N GLY A 86 -3.71 -2.28 1.23
CA GLY A 86 -4.80 -2.05 0.28
C GLY A 86 -4.34 -2.12 -1.18
N VAL A 87 -3.14 -1.56 -1.44
CA VAL A 87 -2.42 -1.67 -2.70
C VAL A 87 -1.02 -2.17 -2.41
N PHE A 88 -0.62 -3.29 -2.98
CA PHE A 88 0.71 -3.86 -2.79
C PHE A 88 1.78 -3.05 -3.53
N SER A 89 2.78 -2.62 -2.80
CA SER A 89 3.74 -1.59 -3.24
C SER A 89 4.65 -2.02 -4.38
N MET A 90 4.87 -3.30 -4.57
CA MET A 90 5.76 -3.85 -5.59
C MET A 90 4.99 -4.37 -6.80
N GLU A 91 3.89 -5.06 -6.57
CA GLU A 91 3.04 -5.70 -7.57
C GLU A 91 2.02 -4.72 -8.18
N GLY A 92 1.59 -3.72 -7.41
CA GLY A 92 0.59 -2.74 -7.85
C GLY A 92 -0.84 -3.29 -7.91
N ASP A 93 -1.08 -4.51 -7.45
CA ASP A 93 -2.40 -5.11 -7.36
C ASP A 93 -3.11 -4.71 -6.05
N LEU A 94 -4.41 -4.98 -6.00
CA LEU A 94 -5.28 -4.66 -4.87
C LEU A 94 -5.47 -5.89 -3.98
N ALA A 95 -5.61 -5.66 -2.67
CA ALA A 95 -6.14 -6.68 -1.78
C ALA A 95 -7.56 -7.09 -2.21
N ASN A 96 -7.85 -8.38 -2.15
CA ASN A 96 -9.22 -8.87 -2.33
C ASN A 96 -10.07 -8.57 -1.08
N LEU A 97 -10.22 -7.27 -0.79
CA LEU A 97 -10.90 -6.79 0.41
C LEU A 97 -12.34 -7.31 0.54
N PRO A 98 -13.15 -7.43 -0.53
CA PRO A 98 -14.49 -8.02 -0.42
C PRO A 98 -14.47 -9.43 0.16
N ALA A 99 -13.60 -10.31 -0.33
CA ALA A 99 -13.50 -11.67 0.19
C ALA A 99 -12.91 -11.73 1.61
N ILE A 100 -11.97 -10.82 1.95
CA ILE A 100 -11.44 -10.69 3.31
C ILE A 100 -12.56 -10.31 4.29
N VAL A 101 -13.46 -9.39 3.90
CA VAL A 101 -14.64 -8.99 4.72
C VAL A 101 -15.61 -10.15 4.91
N GLU A 102 -15.86 -10.96 3.88
CA GLU A 102 -16.68 -12.18 4.04
C GLU A 102 -16.07 -13.13 5.08
N LEU A 103 -14.74 -13.33 5.03
CA LEU A 103 -14.03 -14.15 6.00
C LEU A 103 -13.99 -13.52 7.40
N LYS A 104 -13.88 -12.17 7.50
CA LYS A 104 -14.03 -11.43 8.76
C LYS A 104 -15.31 -11.81 9.48
N HIS A 105 -16.45 -11.73 8.80
CA HIS A 105 -17.75 -12.08 9.39
C HIS A 105 -17.84 -13.55 9.75
N LYS A 106 -17.37 -14.44 8.87
CA LYS A 106 -17.44 -15.89 9.08
C LYS A 106 -16.63 -16.36 10.28
N TYR A 107 -15.48 -15.75 10.54
CA TYR A 107 -14.54 -16.18 11.58
C TYR A 107 -14.40 -15.20 12.75
N ASN A 108 -15.24 -14.16 12.82
CA ASN A 108 -15.20 -13.11 13.83
C ASN A 108 -13.82 -12.50 13.99
N CYS A 109 -13.35 -11.82 12.93
CA CYS A 109 -12.06 -11.15 12.88
C CYS A 109 -12.24 -9.63 12.87
N SER A 110 -11.18 -8.90 13.17
CA SER A 110 -11.02 -7.47 12.84
C SER A 110 -10.11 -7.32 11.64
N ILE A 111 -10.21 -6.19 10.93
CA ILE A 111 -9.39 -5.88 9.75
C ILE A 111 -8.70 -4.53 9.95
N MET A 112 -7.40 -4.51 9.65
CA MET A 112 -6.61 -3.29 9.45
C MET A 112 -6.12 -3.25 8.00
N VAL A 113 -6.39 -2.15 7.30
CA VAL A 113 -5.91 -1.90 5.93
C VAL A 113 -4.86 -0.81 5.93
N ASP A 114 -3.72 -1.08 5.29
CA ASP A 114 -2.69 -0.08 5.00
C ASP A 114 -2.98 0.57 3.65
N GLU A 115 -3.48 1.80 3.69
CA GLU A 115 -3.82 2.63 2.53
C GLU A 115 -2.64 3.49 2.05
N ALA A 116 -1.41 3.17 2.42
CA ALA A 116 -0.26 3.99 2.05
C ALA A 116 -0.12 4.21 0.54
N HIS A 117 -0.59 3.29 -0.28
CA HIS A 117 -0.64 3.41 -1.75
C HIS A 117 -2.08 3.57 -2.29
N GLY A 118 -3.10 3.40 -1.46
CA GLY A 118 -4.50 3.62 -1.82
C GLY A 118 -4.94 5.07 -1.66
N LEU A 119 -4.51 5.72 -0.57
CA LEU A 119 -4.79 7.12 -0.26
C LEU A 119 -4.32 8.04 -1.39
N GLY A 120 -5.22 8.88 -1.91
CA GLY A 120 -4.97 9.78 -3.03
C GLY A 120 -4.95 9.10 -4.40
N VAL A 121 -5.34 7.82 -4.48
CA VAL A 121 -5.31 7.02 -5.72
C VAL A 121 -6.64 6.34 -5.99
N PHE A 122 -7.21 5.65 -5.03
CA PHE A 122 -8.46 4.89 -5.16
C PHE A 122 -9.61 5.54 -4.40
N GLY A 123 -10.83 5.16 -4.76
CA GLY A 123 -12.04 5.61 -4.09
C GLY A 123 -12.46 7.04 -4.44
N ARG A 124 -13.56 7.48 -3.87
CA ARG A 124 -14.07 8.84 -4.06
C ARG A 124 -13.09 9.86 -3.49
N GLN A 125 -12.69 10.84 -4.28
CA GLN A 125 -11.71 11.85 -3.87
C GLN A 125 -10.38 11.24 -3.36
N GLY A 126 -10.05 9.99 -3.74
CA GLY A 126 -8.81 9.36 -3.30
C GLY A 126 -8.83 8.83 -1.86
N ARG A 127 -9.99 8.44 -1.31
CA ARG A 127 -10.15 7.92 0.06
C ARG A 127 -9.56 6.53 0.28
N GLY A 128 -9.03 5.89 -0.76
CA GLY A 128 -8.38 4.60 -0.66
C GLY A 128 -9.23 3.43 -1.16
N VAL A 129 -8.67 2.24 -1.00
CA VAL A 129 -9.24 0.96 -1.47
C VAL A 129 -10.49 0.58 -0.65
N CYS A 130 -10.53 0.93 0.63
CA CYS A 130 -11.69 0.70 1.48
C CYS A 130 -12.94 1.42 0.92
N ASP A 131 -12.81 2.69 0.52
CA ASP A 131 -13.89 3.45 -0.13
C ASP A 131 -14.16 2.97 -1.55
N TYR A 132 -13.11 2.58 -2.30
CA TYR A 132 -13.26 2.04 -3.66
C TYR A 132 -14.19 0.83 -3.73
N PHE A 133 -14.10 -0.07 -2.76
CA PHE A 133 -15.00 -1.23 -2.65
C PHE A 133 -16.28 -0.92 -1.86
N GLY A 134 -16.45 0.27 -1.30
CA GLY A 134 -17.59 0.62 -0.45
C GLY A 134 -17.59 -0.13 0.89
N LEU A 135 -16.42 -0.50 1.41
CA LEU A 135 -16.23 -1.32 2.59
C LEU A 135 -15.60 -0.58 3.76
N THR A 136 -15.60 0.75 3.74
CA THR A 136 -15.01 1.58 4.80
C THR A 136 -15.56 1.23 6.18
N ASP A 137 -16.86 0.98 6.32
CA ASP A 137 -17.49 0.65 7.59
C ASP A 137 -17.16 -0.77 8.08
N GLU A 138 -16.70 -1.64 7.19
CA GLU A 138 -16.31 -3.01 7.51
C GLU A 138 -14.84 -3.13 7.98
N VAL A 139 -14.02 -2.11 7.73
CA VAL A 139 -12.62 -2.08 8.15
C VAL A 139 -12.50 -1.40 9.51
N ASP A 140 -11.87 -2.05 10.48
CA ASP A 140 -11.79 -1.54 11.86
C ASP A 140 -10.74 -0.44 12.00
N LEU A 141 -9.60 -0.59 11.31
CA LEU A 141 -8.49 0.36 11.32
C LEU A 141 -8.00 0.66 9.91
N ILE A 142 -7.88 1.93 9.58
CA ILE A 142 -7.32 2.42 8.32
C ILE A 142 -6.03 3.17 8.62
N MET A 143 -4.92 2.66 8.09
CA MET A 143 -3.61 3.30 8.15
C MET A 143 -3.32 4.06 6.88
N GLY A 144 -2.73 5.25 6.98
CA GLY A 144 -2.22 6.01 5.84
C GLY A 144 -0.88 6.66 6.11
N THR A 145 -0.21 7.09 5.04
CA THR A 145 1.07 7.81 5.13
C THR A 145 1.01 9.15 4.41
N PHE A 146 1.76 10.14 4.92
CA PHE A 146 1.89 11.44 4.26
C PHE A 146 3.00 11.47 3.20
N SER A 147 3.86 10.44 3.15
CA SER A 147 5.08 10.44 2.35
C SER A 147 4.88 10.11 0.87
N LYS A 148 3.65 9.91 0.43
CA LYS A 148 3.28 9.58 -0.96
C LYS A 148 2.35 10.65 -1.53
N SER A 149 1.04 10.42 -1.62
CA SER A 149 0.08 11.36 -2.21
C SER A 149 0.03 12.73 -1.50
N LEU A 150 0.19 12.76 -0.18
CA LEU A 150 0.19 14.02 0.59
C LEU A 150 1.56 14.73 0.63
N ALA A 151 2.58 14.22 -0.06
CA ALA A 151 3.89 14.84 -0.31
C ALA A 151 4.57 15.44 0.94
N SER A 152 4.40 14.84 2.13
CA SER A 152 4.92 15.32 3.40
C SER A 152 5.54 14.19 4.22
N ILE A 153 5.84 14.42 5.49
CA ILE A 153 6.37 13.43 6.44
C ILE A 153 5.35 13.18 7.51
N GLY A 154 5.04 11.89 7.75
CA GLY A 154 4.12 11.44 8.77
C GLY A 154 3.29 10.26 8.31
N GLY A 155 2.35 9.89 9.15
CA GLY A 155 1.34 8.88 8.88
C GLY A 155 0.22 8.97 9.90
N PHE A 156 -0.82 8.20 9.73
CA PHE A 156 -1.94 8.18 10.65
C PHE A 156 -2.58 6.80 10.74
N ILE A 157 -3.33 6.61 11.80
CA ILE A 157 -4.28 5.52 11.96
C ILE A 157 -5.65 6.13 12.24
N ALA A 158 -6.70 5.66 11.58
CA ALA A 158 -8.08 6.05 11.79
C ALA A 158 -8.92 4.83 12.17
N GLY A 159 -9.91 5.03 13.05
CA GLY A 159 -10.78 3.97 13.54
C GLY A 159 -11.85 4.50 14.47
N ASP A 160 -12.47 3.61 15.24
CA ASP A 160 -13.42 3.99 16.27
C ASP A 160 -12.73 4.77 17.40
N LYS A 161 -13.52 5.58 18.10
CA LYS A 161 -13.04 6.49 19.16
C LYS A 161 -12.33 5.75 20.29
N ASP A 162 -12.83 4.61 20.72
CA ASP A 162 -12.30 3.90 21.89
C ASP A 162 -10.96 3.25 21.54
N THR A 163 -10.82 2.65 20.36
CA THR A 163 -9.58 2.10 19.85
C THR A 163 -8.53 3.19 19.65
N ILE A 164 -8.88 4.33 19.06
CA ILE A 164 -7.93 5.44 18.88
C ILE A 164 -7.51 6.02 20.23
N ASN A 165 -8.44 6.13 21.19
CA ASN A 165 -8.09 6.56 22.54
C ASN A 165 -7.17 5.56 23.26
N TYR A 166 -7.40 4.26 23.10
CA TYR A 166 -6.50 3.22 23.62
C TYR A 166 -5.08 3.36 23.02
N LEU A 167 -4.97 3.53 21.69
CA LEU A 167 -3.70 3.72 21.00
C LEU A 167 -2.96 4.96 21.50
N ARG A 168 -3.67 6.07 21.73
CA ARG A 168 -3.08 7.32 22.26
C ARG A 168 -2.37 7.13 23.59
N HIS A 169 -2.83 6.18 24.42
CA HIS A 169 -2.31 5.94 25.76
C HIS A 169 -1.36 4.74 25.87
N THR A 170 -1.29 3.88 24.86
CA THR A 170 -0.52 2.63 24.91
C THR A 170 0.54 2.52 23.83
N CYS A 171 0.35 3.20 22.69
CA CYS A 171 1.23 3.06 21.53
C CYS A 171 2.59 3.74 21.79
N ARG A 172 3.64 2.93 21.93
CA ARG A 172 4.98 3.40 22.29
C ARG A 172 5.60 4.28 21.20
N THR A 173 5.37 3.98 19.94
CA THR A 173 5.91 4.80 18.84
C THR A 173 5.22 6.16 18.71
N TYR A 174 4.05 6.31 19.32
CA TYR A 174 3.38 7.60 19.47
C TYR A 174 3.91 8.36 20.70
N ILE A 175 3.92 7.71 21.88
CA ILE A 175 4.20 8.36 23.15
C ILE A 175 5.69 8.80 23.26
N PHE A 176 6.60 7.96 22.75
CA PHE A 176 8.05 8.13 22.92
C PHE A 176 8.76 8.66 21.67
N SER A 177 8.00 9.17 20.68
CA SER A 177 8.56 9.84 19.52
C SER A 177 8.33 11.35 19.57
N ALA A 178 9.19 12.10 18.89
CA ALA A 178 8.96 13.51 18.67
C ALA A 178 7.71 13.74 17.77
N SER A 179 6.96 14.79 18.07
CA SER A 179 5.83 15.21 17.25
C SER A 179 6.29 15.68 15.86
N ASN A 180 5.38 15.60 14.89
CA ASN A 180 5.62 16.11 13.55
C ASN A 180 5.92 17.60 13.58
N ALA A 181 6.84 18.04 12.72
CA ALA A 181 7.10 19.46 12.55
C ALA A 181 5.84 20.20 12.04
N PRO A 182 5.52 21.39 12.60
CA PRO A 182 4.32 22.14 12.18
C PRO A 182 4.24 22.38 10.67
N ALA A 183 5.38 22.66 10.02
CA ALA A 183 5.43 22.84 8.57
C ALA A 183 5.05 21.58 7.80
N ALA A 184 5.52 20.40 8.23
CA ALA A 184 5.16 19.12 7.59
C ALA A 184 3.67 18.80 7.79
N THR A 185 3.14 19.08 8.98
CA THR A 185 1.71 18.89 9.29
C THR A 185 0.84 19.82 8.43
N ALA A 186 1.21 21.11 8.32
CA ALA A 186 0.50 22.06 7.49
C ALA A 186 0.54 21.67 5.99
N ALA A 187 1.69 21.17 5.51
CA ALA A 187 1.81 20.70 4.14
C ALA A 187 0.92 19.49 3.85
N ALA A 188 0.86 18.51 4.77
CA ALA A 188 -0.02 17.35 4.65
C ALA A 188 -1.50 17.77 4.67
N LEU A 189 -1.86 18.72 5.54
CA LEU A 189 -3.23 19.22 5.64
C LEU A 189 -3.65 19.94 4.35
N GLU A 190 -2.80 20.81 3.81
CA GLU A 190 -3.08 21.50 2.56
C GLU A 190 -3.17 20.52 1.38
N ALA A 191 -2.30 19.49 1.34
CA ALA A 191 -2.39 18.44 0.33
C ALA A 191 -3.71 17.64 0.41
N LEU A 192 -4.23 17.41 1.62
CA LEU A 192 -5.55 16.81 1.82
C LEU A 192 -6.66 17.72 1.27
N HIS A 193 -6.62 19.02 1.56
CA HIS A 193 -7.58 19.99 1.02
C HIS A 193 -7.55 20.06 -0.51
N ILE A 194 -6.36 20.04 -1.11
CA ILE A 194 -6.19 20.00 -2.57
C ILE A 194 -6.80 18.72 -3.14
N LEU A 195 -6.58 17.58 -2.49
CA LEU A 195 -7.13 16.30 -2.92
C LEU A 195 -8.67 16.31 -2.92
N GLU A 196 -9.28 16.94 -1.91
CA GLU A 196 -10.74 17.09 -1.82
C GLU A 196 -11.31 18.09 -2.83
N GLN A 197 -10.57 19.17 -3.13
CA GLN A 197 -11.06 20.32 -3.93
C GLN A 197 -10.72 20.22 -5.41
N GLU A 198 -9.69 19.45 -5.79
CA GLU A 198 -9.18 19.34 -7.16
C GLU A 198 -9.28 17.90 -7.69
N PRO A 199 -10.51 17.36 -7.89
CA PRO A 199 -10.71 15.96 -8.33
C PRO A 199 -10.10 15.66 -9.71
N GLU A 200 -9.88 16.69 -10.53
CA GLU A 200 -9.23 16.57 -11.84
C GLU A 200 -7.80 16.01 -11.76
N ARG A 201 -7.12 16.14 -10.62
CA ARG A 201 -5.80 15.52 -10.42
C ARG A 201 -5.91 14.00 -10.39
N LEU A 202 -6.91 13.47 -9.71
CA LEU A 202 -7.18 12.04 -9.66
C LEU A 202 -7.62 11.51 -11.04
N GLU A 203 -8.48 12.25 -11.73
CA GLU A 203 -8.90 11.91 -13.10
C GLU A 203 -7.70 11.87 -14.05
N GLN A 204 -6.79 12.86 -13.98
CA GLN A 204 -5.57 12.88 -14.77
C GLN A 204 -4.63 11.72 -14.44
N LEU A 205 -4.48 11.38 -13.16
CA LEU A 205 -3.69 10.22 -12.73
C LEU A 205 -4.22 8.94 -13.39
N TRP A 206 -5.52 8.71 -13.32
CA TRP A 206 -6.14 7.53 -13.93
C TRP A 206 -6.08 7.52 -15.44
N LYS A 207 -6.19 8.69 -16.07
CA LYS A 207 -6.03 8.82 -17.52
C LYS A 207 -4.65 8.33 -17.97
N VAL A 208 -3.58 8.82 -17.35
CA VAL A 208 -2.21 8.42 -17.72
C VAL A 208 -1.89 7.00 -17.28
N THR A 209 -2.49 6.52 -16.19
CA THR A 209 -2.36 5.13 -15.72
C THR A 209 -2.95 4.16 -16.72
N ASN A 210 -4.19 4.37 -17.13
CA ASN A 210 -4.87 3.51 -18.11
C ASN A 210 -4.13 3.49 -19.45
N TYR A 211 -3.63 4.65 -19.87
CA TYR A 211 -2.78 4.75 -21.06
C TYR A 211 -1.51 3.89 -20.91
N ALA A 212 -0.77 4.03 -19.81
CA ALA A 212 0.46 3.28 -19.57
C ALA A 212 0.22 1.76 -19.50
N LEU A 213 -0.79 1.32 -18.73
CA LEU A 213 -1.15 -0.10 -18.60
C LEU A 213 -1.44 -0.72 -19.97
N LYS A 214 -2.22 -0.02 -20.81
CA LYS A 214 -2.52 -0.46 -22.18
C LYS A 214 -1.24 -0.59 -23.00
N ARG A 215 -0.41 0.46 -23.01
CA ARG A 215 0.82 0.53 -23.82
C ARG A 215 1.83 -0.55 -23.44
N PHE A 216 2.09 -0.78 -22.14
CA PHE A 216 3.00 -1.83 -21.68
C PHE A 216 2.51 -3.23 -22.07
N ARG A 217 1.18 -3.49 -21.97
CA ARG A 217 0.61 -4.77 -22.44
C ARG A 217 0.75 -4.95 -23.95
N GLU A 218 0.52 -3.92 -24.73
CA GLU A 218 0.68 -3.94 -26.21
C GLU A 218 2.12 -4.20 -26.63
N GLU A 219 3.10 -3.66 -25.90
CA GLU A 219 4.53 -3.88 -26.16
C GLU A 219 5.05 -5.24 -25.63
N GLY A 220 4.20 -6.03 -25.00
CA GLY A 220 4.52 -7.39 -24.54
C GLY A 220 5.29 -7.46 -23.21
N PHE A 221 5.20 -6.42 -22.38
CA PHE A 221 5.75 -6.46 -21.04
C PHE A 221 4.95 -7.39 -20.11
N GLU A 222 5.66 -8.13 -19.27
CA GLU A 222 5.06 -8.82 -18.14
C GLU A 222 4.87 -7.80 -17.00
N ILE A 223 3.61 -7.44 -16.73
CA ILE A 223 3.24 -6.44 -15.71
C ILE A 223 2.38 -7.02 -14.58
N GLY A 224 2.18 -8.34 -14.55
CA GLY A 224 1.31 -8.98 -13.55
C GLY A 224 -0.14 -8.50 -13.62
N ASP A 225 -0.81 -8.60 -12.50
CA ASP A 225 -2.23 -8.25 -12.35
C ASP A 225 -2.43 -6.81 -11.83
N THR A 226 -1.45 -5.92 -12.05
CA THR A 226 -1.55 -4.54 -11.56
C THR A 226 -2.76 -3.81 -12.13
N GLU A 227 -3.45 -3.11 -11.23
CA GLU A 227 -4.60 -2.25 -11.53
C GLU A 227 -4.38 -0.83 -10.99
N SER A 228 -3.14 -0.45 -10.65
CA SER A 228 -2.80 0.81 -10.01
C SER A 228 -1.79 1.63 -10.82
N PRO A 229 -1.49 2.88 -10.43
CA PRO A 229 -0.40 3.69 -11.01
C PRO A 229 1.00 3.11 -10.76
N ILE A 230 1.11 2.02 -10.03
CA ILE A 230 2.35 1.26 -9.82
C ILE A 230 2.37 0.12 -10.85
N ILE A 231 3.25 0.20 -11.83
CA ILE A 231 3.34 -0.80 -12.90
C ILE A 231 4.67 -1.55 -12.75
N PRO A 232 4.64 -2.81 -12.28
CA PRO A 232 5.83 -3.65 -12.26
C PRO A 232 6.18 -4.08 -13.68
N LEU A 233 7.43 -3.91 -14.06
CA LEU A 233 7.97 -4.45 -15.30
C LEU A 233 8.93 -5.56 -14.93
N TYR A 234 8.50 -6.81 -15.01
CA TYR A 234 9.28 -7.94 -14.55
C TYR A 234 10.51 -8.18 -15.46
N VAL A 235 11.67 -8.32 -14.81
CA VAL A 235 12.95 -8.61 -15.45
C VAL A 235 13.40 -10.02 -15.15
N ARG A 236 13.07 -10.54 -13.94
CA ARG A 236 13.36 -11.90 -13.49
C ARG A 236 14.86 -12.25 -13.36
N ASP A 237 15.74 -11.23 -13.37
CA ASP A 237 17.17 -11.37 -13.29
C ASP A 237 17.78 -10.14 -12.59
N ILE A 238 18.55 -10.35 -11.53
CA ILE A 238 19.09 -9.27 -10.70
C ILE A 238 20.07 -8.39 -11.49
N GLU A 239 20.99 -8.99 -12.24
CA GLU A 239 22.02 -8.24 -12.99
C GLU A 239 21.36 -7.43 -14.11
N LYS A 240 20.47 -8.04 -14.87
CA LYS A 240 19.68 -7.34 -15.91
C LYS A 240 18.84 -6.21 -15.32
N THR A 241 18.29 -6.37 -14.11
CA THR A 241 17.52 -5.32 -13.44
C THR A 241 18.35 -4.06 -13.22
N PHE A 242 19.59 -4.20 -12.76
CA PHE A 242 20.50 -3.06 -12.65
C PHE A 242 20.90 -2.46 -14.00
N VAL A 243 21.17 -3.32 -15.00
CA VAL A 243 21.49 -2.86 -16.37
C VAL A 243 20.33 -2.06 -16.96
N VAL A 244 19.10 -2.59 -16.88
CA VAL A 244 17.89 -1.91 -17.35
C VAL A 244 17.71 -0.57 -16.65
N THR A 245 17.86 -0.53 -15.31
CA THR A 245 17.71 0.71 -14.54
C THR A 245 18.72 1.78 -14.98
N LYS A 246 19.98 1.38 -15.17
CA LYS A 246 21.04 2.29 -15.65
C LYS A 246 20.72 2.82 -17.06
N LEU A 247 20.39 1.93 -17.98
CA LEU A 247 20.08 2.31 -19.37
C LEU A 247 18.82 3.19 -19.45
N ALA A 248 17.81 2.93 -18.62
CA ALA A 248 16.62 3.76 -18.51
C ALA A 248 16.98 5.18 -18.06
N TYR A 249 17.81 5.31 -17.01
CA TYR A 249 18.28 6.60 -16.54
C TYR A 249 19.05 7.38 -17.63
N GLU A 250 19.94 6.71 -18.35
CA GLU A 250 20.69 7.30 -19.48
C GLU A 250 19.77 7.73 -20.62
N ALA A 251 18.63 7.05 -20.79
CA ALA A 251 17.56 7.42 -21.75
C ALA A 251 16.59 8.48 -21.23
N GLY A 252 16.80 9.02 -20.02
CA GLY A 252 15.95 10.04 -19.42
C GLY A 252 14.69 9.51 -18.75
N VAL A 253 14.65 8.22 -18.41
CA VAL A 253 13.55 7.57 -17.69
C VAL A 253 14.01 7.14 -16.30
N PHE A 254 13.50 7.81 -15.26
CA PHE A 254 13.81 7.47 -13.88
C PHE A 254 12.84 6.38 -13.37
N ILE A 255 13.37 5.20 -13.08
CA ILE A 255 12.64 4.04 -12.54
C ILE A 255 13.44 3.41 -11.41
N ASN A 256 12.77 2.69 -10.51
CA ASN A 256 13.40 2.06 -9.38
C ASN A 256 13.55 0.54 -9.60
N PRO A 257 14.75 -0.02 -9.38
CA PRO A 257 14.91 -1.47 -9.32
C PRO A 257 14.28 -2.02 -8.05
N VAL A 258 13.60 -3.16 -8.17
CA VAL A 258 13.10 -3.95 -7.04
C VAL A 258 13.82 -5.29 -7.06
N ILE A 259 14.62 -5.50 -6.03
CA ILE A 259 15.52 -6.64 -5.88
C ILE A 259 15.45 -7.18 -4.44
N PRO A 260 15.98 -8.36 -4.13
CA PRO A 260 16.09 -8.82 -2.75
C PRO A 260 16.77 -7.79 -1.83
N PRO A 261 16.27 -7.56 -0.59
CA PRO A 261 15.22 -8.33 0.09
C PRO A 261 13.78 -7.88 -0.17
N ALA A 262 13.55 -6.90 -1.06
CA ALA A 262 12.20 -6.36 -1.33
C ALA A 262 11.31 -7.32 -2.15
N CYS A 263 11.91 -8.26 -2.88
CA CYS A 263 11.21 -9.34 -3.58
C CYS A 263 12.08 -10.61 -3.59
N ALA A 264 11.53 -11.74 -4.04
CA ALA A 264 12.32 -12.94 -4.26
C ALA A 264 13.24 -12.77 -5.49
N PRO A 265 14.40 -13.48 -5.56
CA PRO A 265 15.36 -13.32 -6.67
C PRO A 265 14.75 -13.52 -8.06
N GLN A 266 13.79 -14.43 -8.20
CA GLN A 266 13.08 -14.72 -9.45
C GLN A 266 11.96 -13.71 -9.76
N ASP A 267 11.65 -12.79 -8.84
CA ASP A 267 10.57 -11.80 -8.98
C ASP A 267 11.11 -10.36 -9.14
N THR A 268 12.39 -10.25 -9.49
CA THR A 268 13.01 -8.93 -9.71
C THR A 268 12.34 -8.18 -10.85
N LEU A 269 12.15 -6.90 -10.65
CA LEU A 269 11.46 -6.03 -11.57
C LEU A 269 12.02 -4.59 -11.53
N VAL A 270 11.64 -3.77 -12.46
CA VAL A 270 11.73 -2.31 -12.33
C VAL A 270 10.32 -1.73 -12.16
N ARG A 271 10.17 -0.79 -11.25
CA ARG A 271 8.87 -0.18 -10.94
C ARG A 271 8.68 1.12 -11.69
N PHE A 272 7.70 1.13 -12.60
CA PHE A 272 7.25 2.33 -13.29
C PHE A 272 6.08 2.92 -12.51
N ALA A 273 6.27 4.11 -11.93
CA ALA A 273 5.26 4.75 -11.09
C ALA A 273 4.81 6.06 -11.71
N LEU A 274 3.50 6.31 -11.69
CA LEU A 274 2.87 7.46 -12.31
C LEU A 274 2.45 8.50 -11.27
N MET A 275 2.40 9.75 -11.72
CA MET A 275 1.89 10.90 -10.99
C MET A 275 0.87 11.66 -11.85
N ALA A 276 -0.03 12.39 -11.20
CA ALA A 276 -1.04 13.22 -11.88
C ALA A 276 -0.43 14.31 -12.79
N THR A 277 0.84 14.66 -12.57
CA THR A 277 1.55 15.66 -13.38
C THR A 277 2.15 15.09 -14.67
N HIS A 278 2.14 13.76 -14.85
CA HIS A 278 2.58 13.15 -16.10
C HIS A 278 1.57 13.39 -17.23
N THR A 279 2.09 13.48 -18.46
CA THR A 279 1.28 13.53 -19.68
C THR A 279 1.39 12.19 -20.44
N GLU A 280 0.41 11.90 -21.29
CA GLU A 280 0.46 10.72 -22.16
C GLU A 280 1.71 10.73 -23.06
N GLU A 281 2.16 11.91 -23.51
CA GLU A 281 3.38 12.03 -24.31
C GLU A 281 4.63 11.65 -23.51
N GLN A 282 4.72 12.06 -22.24
CA GLN A 282 5.83 11.66 -21.36
C GLN A 282 5.79 10.15 -21.10
N VAL A 283 4.62 9.58 -20.85
CA VAL A 283 4.43 8.14 -20.68
C VAL A 283 4.85 7.39 -21.94
N GLU A 284 4.40 7.83 -23.12
CA GLU A 284 4.76 7.18 -24.40
C GLU A 284 6.28 7.20 -24.64
N ARG A 285 6.95 8.31 -24.37
CA ARG A 285 8.44 8.38 -24.44
C ARG A 285 9.10 7.36 -23.51
N GLY A 286 8.57 7.24 -22.27
CA GLY A 286 9.04 6.25 -21.30
C GLY A 286 8.84 4.81 -21.79
N VAL A 287 7.64 4.49 -22.27
CA VAL A 287 7.31 3.17 -22.84
C VAL A 287 8.25 2.83 -23.98
N GLN A 288 8.42 3.74 -24.97
CA GLN A 288 9.28 3.50 -26.13
C GLN A 288 10.74 3.30 -25.75
N ALA A 289 11.26 4.08 -24.80
CA ALA A 289 12.62 3.93 -24.32
C ALA A 289 12.81 2.56 -23.64
N LEU A 290 11.90 2.18 -22.74
CA LEU A 290 11.95 0.91 -22.03
C LEU A 290 11.76 -0.28 -22.98
N THR A 291 10.87 -0.18 -23.97
CA THR A 291 10.70 -1.22 -24.99
C THR A 291 11.99 -1.51 -25.72
N LYS A 292 12.71 -0.48 -26.17
CA LYS A 292 14.01 -0.65 -26.84
C LYS A 292 15.05 -1.32 -25.91
N ILE A 293 15.09 -0.91 -24.64
CA ILE A 293 16.02 -1.46 -23.66
C ILE A 293 15.70 -2.92 -23.37
N PHE A 294 14.43 -3.24 -23.09
CA PHE A 294 14.01 -4.61 -22.75
C PHE A 294 14.23 -5.58 -23.92
N LYS A 295 13.96 -5.14 -25.17
CA LYS A 295 14.25 -5.93 -26.39
C LYS A 295 15.76 -6.15 -26.54
N ALA A 296 16.58 -5.12 -26.37
CA ALA A 296 18.04 -5.22 -26.45
C ALA A 296 18.65 -6.15 -25.39
N GLN A 297 18.02 -6.25 -24.21
CA GLN A 297 18.43 -7.16 -23.15
C GLN A 297 17.80 -8.55 -23.26
N GLY A 298 16.96 -8.80 -24.29
CA GLY A 298 16.29 -10.09 -24.51
C GLY A 298 15.31 -10.46 -23.41
N ILE A 299 14.64 -9.45 -22.80
CA ILE A 299 13.64 -9.65 -21.75
C ILE A 299 12.25 -9.78 -22.39
N ILE A 300 11.94 -8.97 -23.39
CA ILE A 300 10.72 -9.08 -24.23
C ILE A 300 11.11 -9.27 -25.69
N LYS A 301 10.16 -9.70 -26.52
CA LYS A 301 10.35 -9.99 -27.96
C LYS A 301 10.30 -8.74 -28.83
#